data_b8f1677b33e2ece5135afddbb940aff0
#
_entry.id   b8f1677b33e2ece5135afddbb940aff0
#
_cell.length_a   1.000
_cell.length_b   1.000
_cell.length_c   1.000
_cell.angle_alpha   90.00
_cell.angle_beta   90.00
_cell.angle_gamma   90.00
#
_symmetry.space_group_name_H-M   'P 1'
#
loop_
_entity.id
_entity.type
_entity.pdbx_description
1 polymer ?
#
loop_
_entity_poly.entity_id
_entity_poly.type
_entity_poly.pdbx_seq_one_letter_code
_entity_poly.pdbx_strand_id
1 'polypeptide(L)'
;MLESPSLTDQPTMWKRLLGGPTCGPVVISLAALFAITLTLDPADCRPGLPEGPGITLDETFNVQMGVFLVDLAPREYGWEIVNPFNLMDAFEAAYNPDHPPLGRLWLGVFHRIVQSIAPPAGLDDAPFVTVSARFGSAVAFALTSLAIGVFTGRRYGTVAGNAAALSLVLMPRLFGHAHLAALETVTNLVWTVTVLAAASLWTRGTRPSDRAAVLVGILLGAALLTKMQAILLPPLIGLWALWHWRGRAIRPLAIFVSVGCLVFVAGWPWLWLDFPGHLIDYFSRTTQRSMLHVWYLGSSLVDRDVPWHYPIVLFVSTLPMLILAAGILGAVSETQTKSDSDAAHTNDYGRLGSPVRTLILGSVLAPLVLFSLPGVTVYDGVRLFLIAFPGWAILAGIGFANIYRRLTAKSRLAAIILTLVFVAQSAGLFLYHPHWLSFYGVHVGGLRGAEAMGLQTTYWSDSFSRSFLAEIVRVAPKGSTVEITPVMHPSQWTELHRQSPLLQRHEIRVQAYADPVAPTGDFLAVFHRQADAPSRRMLLSRGWVPVSEYRTRGVTLASLWKQRDDAGQRDDAGSTKDTKRHETK
;
A
#
# COMPACT_ATOMS: atom_id res chain seq x y z
N MET A 1 57.57 -7.53 24.01
CA MET A 1 56.26 -8.03 24.48
C MET A 1 55.21 -7.11 23.90
N LEU A 2 54.53 -7.52 22.87
CA LEU A 2 53.39 -6.80 22.31
C LEU A 2 52.15 -7.36 23.02
N GLU A 3 51.49 -6.56 23.86
CA GLU A 3 50.23 -6.92 24.51
C GLU A 3 49.15 -7.09 23.41
N SER A 4 48.56 -8.28 23.35
CA SER A 4 47.39 -8.56 22.56
C SER A 4 46.19 -7.77 23.12
N PRO A 5 45.39 -7.09 22.27
CA PRO A 5 44.20 -6.37 22.73
C PRO A 5 43.21 -7.39 23.34
N SER A 6 42.73 -7.10 24.54
CA SER A 6 41.79 -7.92 25.28
C SER A 6 40.47 -8.08 24.51
N LEU A 7 39.92 -9.30 24.44
CA LEU A 7 38.65 -9.68 23.80
C LEU A 7 37.39 -9.05 24.47
N THR A 8 37.59 -8.20 25.51
CA THR A 8 36.49 -7.66 26.33
C THR A 8 35.91 -6.33 25.85
N ASP A 9 36.47 -5.70 24.79
CA ASP A 9 36.05 -4.34 24.35
C ASP A 9 35.23 -4.32 23.04
N GLN A 10 34.65 -5.45 22.62
CA GLN A 10 33.71 -5.40 21.51
C GLN A 10 32.37 -4.83 22.03
N PRO A 11 31.91 -3.66 21.53
CA PRO A 11 30.64 -3.11 21.94
C PRO A 11 29.52 -4.11 21.67
N THR A 12 28.69 -4.39 22.69
CA THR A 12 27.53 -5.27 22.59
C THR A 12 26.66 -4.88 21.38
N MET A 13 25.97 -5.84 20.79
CA MET A 13 25.09 -5.62 19.64
C MET A 13 24.16 -4.41 19.86
N TRP A 14 23.65 -4.22 21.08
CA TRP A 14 22.81 -3.10 21.47
C TRP A 14 23.54 -1.74 21.45
N LYS A 15 24.80 -1.68 21.89
CA LYS A 15 25.60 -0.44 21.77
C LYS A 15 25.89 -0.08 20.33
N ARG A 16 26.00 -1.06 19.43
CA ARG A 16 26.17 -0.82 17.98
C ARG A 16 24.85 -0.38 17.30
N LEU A 17 23.70 -0.87 17.78
CA LEU A 17 22.37 -0.50 17.26
C LEU A 17 21.92 0.87 17.80
N LEU A 18 22.17 1.18 19.07
CA LEU A 18 21.74 2.42 19.73
C LEU A 18 22.78 3.54 19.66
N GLY A 19 23.99 3.27 19.14
CA GLY A 19 25.03 4.27 18.93
C GLY A 19 25.19 4.61 17.44
N GLY A 20 25.33 5.90 17.12
CA GLY A 20 25.64 6.33 15.76
C GLY A 20 24.45 6.41 14.79
N PRO A 21 24.66 6.12 13.47
CA PRO A 21 23.70 6.43 12.42
C PRO A 21 22.45 5.52 12.39
N THR A 22 22.36 4.52 13.28
CA THR A 22 21.23 3.57 13.31
C THR A 22 20.16 3.92 14.35
N CYS A 23 20.52 4.66 15.40
CA CYS A 23 19.59 4.98 16.50
C CYS A 23 18.34 5.73 16.02
N GLY A 24 18.53 6.81 15.26
CA GLY A 24 17.41 7.62 14.77
C GLY A 24 16.42 6.82 13.90
N PRO A 25 16.87 6.08 12.87
CA PRO A 25 15.99 5.21 12.09
C PRO A 25 15.22 4.18 12.92
N VAL A 26 15.82 3.58 13.95
CA VAL A 26 15.12 2.66 14.88
C VAL A 26 13.99 3.38 15.62
N VAL A 27 14.27 4.53 16.22
CA VAL A 27 13.26 5.32 16.95
C VAL A 27 12.12 5.75 16.02
N ILE A 28 12.43 6.24 14.81
CA ILE A 28 11.43 6.68 13.83
C ILE A 28 10.53 5.51 13.41
N SER A 29 11.13 4.35 13.15
CA SER A 29 10.37 3.17 12.70
C SER A 29 9.49 2.60 13.80
N LEU A 30 9.96 2.58 15.05
CA LEU A 30 9.16 2.16 16.22
C LEU A 30 8.03 3.16 16.50
N ALA A 31 8.29 4.46 16.40
CA ALA A 31 7.26 5.49 16.54
C ALA A 31 6.18 5.37 15.45
N ALA A 32 6.58 5.10 14.21
CA ALA A 32 5.64 4.85 13.11
C ALA A 32 4.82 3.59 13.34
N LEU A 33 5.45 2.48 13.75
CA LEU A 33 4.75 1.23 14.10
C LEU A 33 3.72 1.48 15.21
N PHE A 34 4.10 2.19 16.26
CA PHE A 34 3.20 2.52 17.36
C PHE A 34 2.01 3.39 16.89
N ALA A 35 2.28 4.46 16.14
CA ALA A 35 1.23 5.35 15.62
C ALA A 35 0.23 4.61 14.71
N ILE A 36 0.72 3.74 13.81
CA ILE A 36 -0.13 2.94 12.94
C ILE A 36 -0.96 1.96 13.76
N THR A 37 -0.34 1.27 14.73
CA THR A 37 -1.04 0.26 15.55
C THR A 37 -2.22 0.85 16.33
N LEU A 38 -2.11 2.10 16.77
CA LEU A 38 -3.20 2.81 17.45
C LEU A 38 -4.38 3.15 16.53
N THR A 39 -4.17 3.25 15.23
CA THR A 39 -5.15 3.75 14.24
C THR A 39 -5.56 2.68 13.23
N LEU A 40 -5.56 1.39 13.61
CA LEU A 40 -5.93 0.27 12.70
C LEU A 40 -7.43 -0.02 12.65
N ASP A 41 -8.25 0.52 13.57
CA ASP A 41 -9.65 0.11 13.74
C ASP A 41 -10.58 0.61 12.61
N PRO A 42 -11.11 -0.27 11.76
CA PRO A 42 -11.95 0.14 10.62
C PRO A 42 -13.42 0.39 10.97
N ALA A 43 -13.97 -0.32 11.97
CA ALA A 43 -15.43 -0.48 12.10
C ALA A 43 -15.90 -0.72 13.55
N ASP A 44 -15.24 -0.14 14.54
CA ASP A 44 -15.50 -0.31 15.98
C ASP A 44 -15.12 -1.69 16.54
N CYS A 45 -14.11 -2.32 15.94
CA CYS A 45 -13.54 -3.57 16.44
C CYS A 45 -12.71 -3.38 17.71
N ARG A 46 -12.22 -2.16 17.96
CA ARG A 46 -11.41 -1.76 19.12
C ARG A 46 -11.92 -0.46 19.73
N PRO A 47 -13.02 -0.51 20.48
CA PRO A 47 -13.60 0.68 21.12
C PRO A 47 -12.56 1.41 21.98
N GLY A 48 -12.51 2.74 21.89
CA GLY A 48 -11.59 3.57 22.64
C GLY A 48 -10.25 3.85 21.97
N LEU A 49 -9.89 3.15 20.86
CA LEU A 49 -8.77 3.55 20.01
C LEU A 49 -9.27 4.50 18.88
N PRO A 50 -8.38 5.36 18.34
CA PRO A 50 -8.70 6.17 17.17
C PRO A 50 -9.11 5.29 15.99
N GLU A 51 -9.97 5.80 15.11
CA GLU A 51 -10.38 5.07 13.92
C GLU A 51 -9.25 4.96 12.89
N GLY A 52 -9.31 3.91 12.06
CA GLY A 52 -8.50 3.73 10.88
C GLY A 52 -9.35 3.77 9.60
N PRO A 53 -8.73 3.55 8.44
CA PRO A 53 -9.45 3.45 7.17
C PRO A 53 -10.44 2.27 7.20
N GLY A 54 -11.54 2.39 6.48
CA GLY A 54 -12.54 1.34 6.31
C GLY A 54 -11.95 0.04 5.75
N ILE A 55 -12.73 -1.04 5.79
CA ILE A 55 -12.33 -2.35 5.24
C ILE A 55 -12.35 -2.27 3.72
N THR A 56 -11.25 -2.69 3.09
CA THR A 56 -11.12 -2.75 1.64
C THR A 56 -11.40 -4.18 1.12
N LEU A 57 -11.82 -4.28 -0.14
CA LEU A 57 -12.12 -5.57 -0.75
C LEU A 57 -10.93 -6.54 -0.73
N ASP A 58 -9.76 -6.09 -1.14
CA ASP A 58 -8.57 -6.93 -1.26
C ASP A 58 -8.09 -7.47 0.10
N GLU A 59 -8.38 -6.75 1.20
CA GLU A 59 -8.02 -7.21 2.54
C GLU A 59 -8.72 -8.52 2.87
N THR A 60 -10.02 -8.64 2.55
CA THR A 60 -10.80 -9.83 2.89
C THR A 60 -10.20 -11.09 2.26
N PHE A 61 -9.88 -11.04 0.97
CA PHE A 61 -9.27 -12.17 0.27
C PHE A 61 -7.85 -12.49 0.77
N ASN A 62 -7.03 -11.47 0.98
CA ASN A 62 -5.66 -11.68 1.43
C ASN A 62 -5.59 -12.24 2.85
N VAL A 63 -6.45 -11.75 3.75
CA VAL A 63 -6.49 -12.23 5.15
C VAL A 63 -7.06 -13.64 5.23
N GLN A 64 -8.14 -13.93 4.51
CA GLN A 64 -8.72 -15.26 4.45
C GLN A 64 -7.68 -16.30 4.00
N MET A 65 -7.00 -16.04 2.88
CA MET A 65 -5.94 -16.93 2.38
C MET A 65 -4.72 -16.98 3.31
N GLY A 66 -4.39 -15.88 3.97
CA GLY A 66 -3.31 -15.84 4.96
C GLY A 66 -3.59 -16.71 6.18
N VAL A 67 -4.80 -16.63 6.71
CA VAL A 67 -5.26 -17.48 7.83
C VAL A 67 -5.29 -18.95 7.43
N PHE A 68 -5.82 -19.27 6.24
CA PHE A 68 -5.79 -20.61 5.67
C PHE A 68 -4.36 -21.18 5.67
N LEU A 69 -3.38 -20.45 5.11
CA LEU A 69 -1.98 -20.90 5.05
C LEU A 69 -1.36 -21.17 6.42
N VAL A 70 -1.68 -20.35 7.42
CA VAL A 70 -1.16 -20.56 8.79
C VAL A 70 -1.84 -21.74 9.48
N ASP A 71 -3.10 -21.99 9.19
CA ASP A 71 -3.89 -23.07 9.82
C ASP A 71 -3.68 -24.44 9.19
N LEU A 72 -3.10 -24.54 8.00
CA LEU A 72 -2.85 -25.81 7.32
C LEU A 72 -2.14 -26.84 8.21
N ALA A 73 -1.03 -26.43 8.85
CA ALA A 73 -0.26 -27.35 9.68
C ALA A 73 -0.95 -27.68 11.02
N PRO A 74 -1.39 -26.70 11.85
CA PRO A 74 -1.89 -27.02 13.19
C PRO A 74 -3.33 -27.54 13.23
N ARG A 75 -4.16 -27.25 12.24
CA ARG A 75 -5.61 -27.53 12.33
C ARG A 75 -6.10 -28.59 11.34
N GLU A 76 -5.58 -28.62 10.14
CA GLU A 76 -6.14 -29.47 9.08
C GLU A 76 -5.32 -30.74 8.86
N TYR A 77 -4.00 -30.63 8.79
CA TYR A 77 -3.13 -31.74 8.41
C TYR A 77 -2.12 -32.16 9.49
N GLY A 78 -1.94 -31.35 10.53
CA GLY A 78 -0.90 -31.61 11.53
C GLY A 78 0.50 -31.70 10.89
N TRP A 79 1.32 -32.67 11.35
CA TRP A 79 2.65 -32.91 10.77
C TRP A 79 2.62 -33.55 9.38
N GLU A 80 1.48 -34.08 8.94
CA GLU A 80 1.32 -34.69 7.60
C GLU A 80 1.40 -33.63 6.48
N ILE A 81 1.25 -32.34 6.81
CA ILE A 81 1.44 -31.22 5.84
C ILE A 81 2.87 -31.17 5.27
N VAL A 82 3.85 -31.76 5.95
CA VAL A 82 5.24 -31.89 5.45
C VAL A 82 5.32 -32.79 4.22
N ASN A 83 4.33 -33.69 4.04
CA ASN A 83 4.20 -34.46 2.82
C ASN A 83 3.84 -33.54 1.63
N PRO A 84 4.68 -33.49 0.58
CA PRO A 84 4.42 -32.61 -0.58
C PRO A 84 3.06 -32.86 -1.25
N PHE A 85 2.55 -34.09 -1.27
CA PHE A 85 1.26 -34.42 -1.87
C PHE A 85 0.11 -33.83 -1.08
N ASN A 86 0.09 -33.94 0.26
CA ASN A 86 -0.93 -33.32 1.10
C ASN A 86 -0.92 -31.79 0.97
N LEU A 87 0.26 -31.21 0.85
CA LEU A 87 0.41 -29.77 0.64
C LEU A 87 -0.12 -29.34 -0.73
N MET A 88 0.14 -30.13 -1.78
CA MET A 88 -0.39 -29.87 -3.13
C MET A 88 -1.93 -29.96 -3.13
N ASP A 89 -2.51 -31.01 -2.55
CA ASP A 89 -3.96 -31.21 -2.46
C ASP A 89 -4.64 -30.05 -1.71
N ALA A 90 -4.04 -29.58 -0.62
CA ALA A 90 -4.56 -28.43 0.13
C ALA A 90 -4.57 -27.14 -0.71
N PHE A 91 -3.50 -26.91 -1.48
CA PHE A 91 -3.45 -25.73 -2.37
C PHE A 91 -4.43 -25.84 -3.54
N GLU A 92 -4.65 -27.02 -4.09
CA GLU A 92 -5.64 -27.25 -5.14
C GLU A 92 -7.07 -27.04 -4.63
N ALA A 93 -7.37 -27.58 -3.44
CA ALA A 93 -8.73 -27.57 -2.90
C ALA A 93 -9.22 -26.20 -2.43
N ALA A 94 -8.34 -25.34 -1.86
CA ALA A 94 -8.78 -24.18 -1.13
C ALA A 94 -7.99 -22.88 -1.37
N TYR A 95 -6.78 -22.93 -1.95
CA TYR A 95 -5.99 -21.74 -2.17
C TYR A 95 -6.41 -20.98 -3.43
N ASN A 96 -6.72 -19.68 -3.31
CA ASN A 96 -6.94 -18.83 -4.47
C ASN A 96 -5.59 -18.38 -5.06
N PRO A 97 -5.21 -18.84 -6.28
CA PRO A 97 -3.88 -18.61 -6.86
C PRO A 97 -3.72 -17.27 -7.60
N ASP A 98 -4.59 -16.29 -7.37
CA ASP A 98 -4.45 -14.93 -7.96
C ASP A 98 -3.20 -14.18 -7.46
N HIS A 99 -2.70 -14.55 -6.27
CA HIS A 99 -1.45 -14.07 -5.72
C HIS A 99 -0.61 -15.19 -5.11
N PRO A 100 0.74 -15.10 -5.15
CA PRO A 100 1.63 -16.04 -4.50
C PRO A 100 1.50 -16.02 -2.97
N PRO A 101 1.97 -17.07 -2.24
CA PRO A 101 1.58 -17.29 -0.85
C PRO A 101 2.31 -16.43 0.19
N LEU A 102 3.55 -15.96 -0.04
CA LEU A 102 4.38 -15.39 1.03
C LEU A 102 3.81 -14.10 1.63
N GLY A 103 3.26 -13.22 0.80
CA GLY A 103 2.64 -11.98 1.30
C GLY A 103 1.40 -12.27 2.15
N ARG A 104 0.59 -13.23 1.73
CA ARG A 104 -0.60 -13.69 2.47
C ARG A 104 -0.23 -14.41 3.75
N LEU A 105 0.77 -15.30 3.69
CA LEU A 105 1.31 -15.97 4.88
C LEU A 105 1.80 -14.95 5.92
N TRP A 106 2.49 -13.89 5.49
CA TRP A 106 2.90 -12.80 6.36
C TRP A 106 1.70 -12.19 7.11
N LEU A 107 0.64 -11.84 6.40
CA LEU A 107 -0.58 -11.29 7.00
C LEU A 107 -1.26 -12.29 7.95
N GLY A 108 -1.32 -13.57 7.57
CA GLY A 108 -1.88 -14.64 8.40
C GLY A 108 -1.10 -14.86 9.70
N VAL A 109 0.23 -14.86 9.66
CA VAL A 109 1.09 -14.98 10.86
C VAL A 109 0.80 -13.83 11.83
N PHE A 110 0.79 -12.59 11.35
CA PHE A 110 0.50 -11.44 12.22
C PHE A 110 -0.96 -11.42 12.70
N HIS A 111 -1.90 -11.89 11.87
CA HIS A 111 -3.27 -12.12 12.32
C HIS A 111 -3.31 -13.06 13.53
N ARG A 112 -2.64 -14.22 13.49
CA ARG A 112 -2.62 -15.19 14.58
C ARG A 112 -1.91 -14.65 15.82
N ILE A 113 -0.81 -13.92 15.67
CA ILE A 113 -0.12 -13.25 16.77
C ILE A 113 -1.08 -12.28 17.49
N VAL A 114 -1.76 -11.41 16.75
CA VAL A 114 -2.67 -10.41 17.34
C VAL A 114 -3.88 -11.08 17.97
N GLN A 115 -4.47 -12.09 17.33
CA GLN A 115 -5.59 -12.86 17.92
C GLN A 115 -5.21 -13.56 19.22
N SER A 116 -3.95 -14.01 19.36
CA SER A 116 -3.48 -14.66 20.59
C SER A 116 -3.20 -13.68 21.74
N ILE A 117 -2.84 -12.42 21.43
CA ILE A 117 -2.39 -11.43 22.44
C ILE A 117 -3.49 -10.44 22.79
N ALA A 118 -4.24 -9.97 21.79
CA ALA A 118 -5.21 -8.89 21.91
C ALA A 118 -6.37 -9.07 20.90
N PRO A 119 -7.22 -10.10 21.05
CA PRO A 119 -8.33 -10.33 20.15
C PRO A 119 -9.31 -9.14 20.20
N PRO A 120 -9.86 -8.69 19.07
CA PRO A 120 -10.91 -7.69 19.05
C PRO A 120 -12.21 -8.24 19.64
N ALA A 121 -12.89 -7.44 20.46
CA ALA A 121 -14.14 -7.83 21.10
C ALA A 121 -15.30 -7.97 20.08
N GLY A 122 -16.13 -8.99 20.27
CA GLY A 122 -17.35 -9.19 19.46
C GLY A 122 -17.09 -9.78 18.07
N LEU A 123 -15.90 -10.35 17.84
CA LEU A 123 -15.53 -11.04 16.59
C LEU A 123 -15.06 -12.48 16.85
N ASP A 124 -15.48 -13.08 17.96
CA ASP A 124 -15.02 -14.42 18.39
C ASP A 124 -15.39 -15.52 17.40
N ASP A 125 -16.55 -15.39 16.74
CA ASP A 125 -17.04 -16.35 15.74
C ASP A 125 -16.58 -16.05 14.31
N ALA A 126 -15.83 -14.99 14.10
CA ALA A 126 -15.34 -14.62 12.78
C ALA A 126 -14.22 -15.57 12.33
N PRO A 127 -14.32 -16.19 11.13
CA PRO A 127 -13.27 -17.12 10.64
C PRO A 127 -11.93 -16.40 10.44
N PHE A 128 -11.95 -15.10 10.19
CA PHE A 128 -10.78 -14.24 10.20
C PHE A 128 -11.17 -12.80 10.55
N VAL A 129 -10.22 -12.00 10.99
CA VAL A 129 -10.42 -10.62 11.43
C VAL A 129 -9.40 -9.69 10.76
N THR A 130 -9.88 -8.82 9.89
CA THR A 130 -9.06 -7.92 9.06
C THR A 130 -8.18 -7.00 9.90
N VAL A 131 -8.71 -6.38 10.96
CA VAL A 131 -7.95 -5.48 11.83
C VAL A 131 -6.74 -6.15 12.47
N SER A 132 -6.80 -7.44 12.77
CA SER A 132 -5.69 -8.19 13.34
C SER A 132 -4.56 -8.42 12.33
N ALA A 133 -4.91 -8.68 11.06
CA ALA A 133 -3.94 -8.86 9.98
C ALA A 133 -3.25 -7.55 9.55
N ARG A 134 -3.92 -6.39 9.72
CA ARG A 134 -3.37 -5.05 9.42
C ARG A 134 -2.06 -4.78 10.17
N PHE A 135 -1.88 -5.36 11.35
CA PHE A 135 -0.63 -5.25 12.09
C PHE A 135 0.59 -5.78 11.31
N GLY A 136 0.40 -6.81 10.46
CA GLY A 136 1.45 -7.30 9.56
C GLY A 136 1.93 -6.24 8.56
N SER A 137 1.02 -5.44 8.02
CA SER A 137 1.37 -4.31 7.14
C SER A 137 2.08 -3.19 7.89
N ALA A 138 1.64 -2.87 9.13
CA ALA A 138 2.31 -1.90 9.99
C ALA A 138 3.78 -2.30 10.27
N VAL A 139 4.02 -3.58 10.58
CA VAL A 139 5.37 -4.13 10.78
C VAL A 139 6.20 -4.06 9.50
N ALA A 140 5.64 -4.45 8.35
CA ALA A 140 6.34 -4.39 7.06
C ALA A 140 6.75 -2.96 6.69
N PHE A 141 5.88 -1.98 6.95
CA PHE A 141 6.17 -0.56 6.75
C PHE A 141 7.29 -0.06 7.67
N ALA A 142 7.23 -0.39 8.96
CA ALA A 142 8.25 -0.02 9.93
C ALA A 142 9.62 -0.63 9.58
N LEU A 143 9.65 -1.89 9.12
CA LEU A 143 10.87 -2.55 8.65
C LEU A 143 11.41 -1.91 7.37
N THR A 144 10.54 -1.46 6.46
CA THR A 144 10.95 -0.71 5.26
C THR A 144 11.60 0.62 5.65
N SER A 145 10.97 1.38 6.55
CA SER A 145 11.51 2.63 7.10
C SER A 145 12.88 2.43 7.76
N LEU A 146 13.00 1.38 8.58
CA LEU A 146 14.25 1.00 9.23
C LEU A 146 15.35 0.65 8.20
N ALA A 147 15.02 -0.17 7.22
CA ALA A 147 15.98 -0.63 6.20
C ALA A 147 16.55 0.55 5.40
N ILE A 148 15.68 1.45 4.89
CA ILE A 148 16.15 2.63 4.14
C ILE A 148 16.90 3.61 5.03
N GLY A 149 16.42 3.84 6.26
CA GLY A 149 17.08 4.74 7.20
C GLY A 149 18.47 4.27 7.60
N VAL A 150 18.62 3.00 7.95
CA VAL A 150 19.91 2.40 8.31
C VAL A 150 20.88 2.38 7.12
N PHE A 151 20.40 1.96 5.94
CA PHE A 151 21.21 1.95 4.72
C PHE A 151 21.72 3.36 4.39
N THR A 152 20.83 4.33 4.36
CA THR A 152 21.14 5.72 4.01
C THR A 152 22.04 6.36 5.07
N GLY A 153 21.77 6.09 6.36
CA GLY A 153 22.55 6.62 7.47
C GLY A 153 24.00 6.11 7.50
N ARG A 154 24.20 4.82 7.23
CA ARG A 154 25.54 4.24 7.17
C ARG A 154 26.36 4.76 5.99
N ARG A 155 25.73 5.10 4.88
CA ARG A 155 26.41 5.48 3.65
C ARG A 155 26.57 7.00 3.50
N TYR A 156 25.57 7.78 3.89
CA TYR A 156 25.50 9.22 3.66
C TYR A 156 25.46 10.06 4.95
N GLY A 157 25.49 9.42 6.11
CA GLY A 157 25.52 10.04 7.45
C GLY A 157 24.16 10.08 8.13
N THR A 158 24.18 10.36 9.45
CA THR A 158 22.99 10.26 10.34
C THR A 158 21.82 11.12 9.88
N VAL A 159 22.09 12.36 9.43
CA VAL A 159 21.04 13.27 8.94
C VAL A 159 20.33 12.67 7.74
N ALA A 160 21.08 12.10 6.80
CA ALA A 160 20.50 11.47 5.62
C ALA A 160 19.65 10.26 5.98
N GLY A 161 20.11 9.41 6.92
CA GLY A 161 19.36 8.24 7.38
C GLY A 161 18.05 8.60 8.07
N ASN A 162 18.11 9.54 9.01
CA ASN A 162 16.91 10.00 9.73
C ASN A 162 15.92 10.66 8.78
N ALA A 163 16.40 11.51 7.87
CA ALA A 163 15.56 12.17 6.89
C ALA A 163 14.94 11.20 5.88
N ALA A 164 15.65 10.12 5.47
CA ALA A 164 15.09 9.08 4.61
C ALA A 164 13.96 8.32 5.32
N ALA A 165 14.18 7.87 6.56
CA ALA A 165 13.16 7.18 7.35
C ALA A 165 11.93 8.06 7.59
N LEU A 166 12.11 9.32 8.01
CA LEU A 166 11.04 10.29 8.19
C LEU A 166 10.32 10.59 6.87
N SER A 167 11.04 10.73 5.75
CA SER A 167 10.42 10.99 4.45
C SER A 167 9.46 9.87 4.06
N LEU A 168 9.79 8.60 4.30
CA LEU A 168 8.88 7.49 4.03
C LEU A 168 7.64 7.57 4.93
N VAL A 169 7.84 7.75 6.24
CA VAL A 169 6.75 7.79 7.22
C VAL A 169 5.78 8.95 6.92
N LEU A 170 6.32 10.08 6.48
CA LEU A 170 5.55 11.29 6.19
C LEU A 170 4.99 11.37 4.76
N MET A 171 4.97 10.27 4.02
CA MET A 171 4.23 10.12 2.77
C MET A 171 2.84 9.55 3.07
N PRO A 172 1.75 10.37 3.10
CA PRO A 172 0.48 9.92 3.66
C PRO A 172 -0.14 8.72 2.94
N ARG A 173 0.01 8.59 1.62
CA ARG A 173 -0.50 7.42 0.90
C ARG A 173 0.20 6.12 1.31
N LEU A 174 1.52 6.14 1.52
CA LEU A 174 2.24 4.98 2.00
C LEU A 174 1.86 4.65 3.45
N PHE A 175 1.73 5.68 4.27
CA PHE A 175 1.24 5.55 5.64
C PHE A 175 -0.17 4.95 5.67
N GLY A 176 -1.06 5.37 4.76
CA GLY A 176 -2.39 4.79 4.57
C GLY A 176 -2.34 3.32 4.18
N HIS A 177 -1.50 2.94 3.20
CA HIS A 177 -1.33 1.53 2.83
C HIS A 177 -0.79 0.66 3.97
N ALA A 178 -0.02 1.24 4.91
CA ALA A 178 0.45 0.53 6.10
C ALA A 178 -0.67 0.15 7.08
N HIS A 179 -1.86 0.74 6.95
CA HIS A 179 -3.06 0.44 7.73
C HIS A 179 -3.94 -0.65 7.09
N LEU A 180 -3.61 -1.13 5.90
CA LEU A 180 -4.43 -2.07 5.17
C LEU A 180 -3.76 -3.45 5.13
N ALA A 181 -4.52 -4.52 5.38
CA ALA A 181 -4.04 -5.89 5.25
C ALA A 181 -3.94 -6.31 3.77
N ALA A 182 -3.18 -5.52 3.01
CA ALA A 182 -2.97 -5.66 1.58
C ALA A 182 -1.50 -5.95 1.26
N LEU A 183 -1.24 -6.53 0.10
CA LEU A 183 0.10 -7.03 -0.25
C LEU A 183 1.10 -5.93 -0.59
N GLU A 184 0.65 -4.71 -0.86
CA GLU A 184 1.46 -3.58 -1.31
C GLU A 184 2.59 -3.25 -0.33
N THR A 185 2.30 -3.20 0.97
CA THR A 185 3.27 -2.83 2.00
C THR A 185 4.32 -3.93 2.20
N VAL A 186 3.90 -5.19 2.15
CA VAL A 186 4.82 -6.34 2.20
C VAL A 186 5.69 -6.37 0.95
N THR A 187 5.11 -6.08 -0.22
CA THR A 187 5.85 -5.98 -1.49
C THR A 187 6.90 -4.87 -1.43
N ASN A 188 6.56 -3.70 -0.87
CA ASN A 188 7.51 -2.61 -0.65
C ASN A 188 8.69 -3.04 0.21
N LEU A 189 8.46 -3.84 1.26
CA LEU A 189 9.53 -4.34 2.12
C LEU A 189 10.47 -5.26 1.33
N VAL A 190 9.95 -6.31 0.71
CA VAL A 190 10.80 -7.30 0.01
C VAL A 190 11.50 -6.71 -1.21
N TRP A 191 10.82 -5.84 -1.97
CA TRP A 191 11.42 -5.05 -3.05
C TRP A 191 12.58 -4.21 -2.55
N THR A 192 12.35 -3.41 -1.52
CA THR A 192 13.35 -2.50 -0.95
C THR A 192 14.56 -3.28 -0.43
N VAL A 193 14.33 -4.34 0.35
CA VAL A 193 15.42 -5.16 0.91
C VAL A 193 16.25 -5.80 -0.21
N THR A 194 15.61 -6.29 -1.28
CA THR A 194 16.33 -6.85 -2.45
C THR A 194 17.20 -5.81 -3.14
N VAL A 195 16.66 -4.61 -3.41
CA VAL A 195 17.41 -3.50 -4.02
C VAL A 195 18.58 -3.06 -3.12
N LEU A 196 18.35 -2.91 -1.81
CA LEU A 196 19.40 -2.50 -0.86
C LEU A 196 20.46 -3.58 -0.66
N ALA A 197 20.07 -4.85 -0.69
CA ALA A 197 21.02 -5.97 -0.65
C ALA A 197 21.90 -5.99 -1.89
N ALA A 198 21.33 -5.84 -3.09
CA ALA A 198 22.10 -5.71 -4.33
C ALA A 198 23.04 -4.50 -4.26
N ALA A 199 22.53 -3.32 -3.86
CA ALA A 199 23.32 -2.10 -3.68
C ALA A 199 24.48 -2.25 -2.69
N SER A 200 24.28 -3.05 -1.63
CA SER A 200 25.27 -3.21 -0.56
C SER A 200 26.29 -4.32 -0.83
N LEU A 201 25.86 -5.44 -1.42
CA LEU A 201 26.68 -6.65 -1.55
C LEU A 201 27.42 -6.70 -2.89
N TRP A 202 26.79 -6.23 -3.97
CA TRP A 202 27.39 -6.31 -5.31
C TRP A 202 28.42 -5.20 -5.57
N THR A 203 28.39 -4.11 -4.80
CA THR A 203 29.34 -2.98 -4.95
C THR A 203 30.59 -3.10 -4.08
N ARG A 204 30.79 -4.21 -3.33
CA ARG A 204 31.94 -4.39 -2.42
C ARG A 204 33.24 -4.77 -3.09
N GLY A 205 33.25 -5.09 -4.37
CA GLY A 205 34.44 -5.55 -5.07
C GLY A 205 34.40 -5.17 -6.54
N THR A 206 35.41 -5.65 -7.28
CA THR A 206 35.56 -5.39 -8.73
C THR A 206 34.45 -6.03 -9.59
N ARG A 207 33.67 -6.96 -9.01
CA ARG A 207 32.50 -7.61 -9.60
C ARG A 207 31.58 -8.14 -8.50
N PRO A 208 30.28 -8.41 -8.78
CA PRO A 208 29.41 -9.13 -7.87
C PRO A 208 29.95 -10.53 -7.59
N SER A 209 29.98 -10.94 -6.31
CA SER A 209 30.40 -12.30 -5.94
C SER A 209 29.25 -13.29 -6.08
N ASP A 210 29.58 -14.58 -6.32
CA ASP A 210 28.57 -15.66 -6.45
C ASP A 210 27.75 -15.80 -5.17
N ARG A 211 28.38 -15.69 -3.97
CA ARG A 211 27.66 -15.72 -2.68
C ARG A 211 26.65 -14.58 -2.54
N ALA A 212 27.06 -13.38 -2.94
CA ALA A 212 26.15 -12.23 -2.94
C ALA A 212 25.01 -12.42 -3.95
N ALA A 213 25.28 -13.04 -5.10
CA ALA A 213 24.26 -13.36 -6.10
C ALA A 213 23.24 -14.39 -5.58
N VAL A 214 23.67 -15.42 -4.84
CA VAL A 214 22.77 -16.38 -4.16
C VAL A 214 21.86 -15.66 -3.16
N LEU A 215 22.43 -14.82 -2.28
CA LEU A 215 21.64 -14.10 -1.26
C LEU A 215 20.59 -13.16 -1.89
N VAL A 216 21.00 -12.39 -2.91
CA VAL A 216 20.06 -11.49 -3.62
C VAL A 216 19.04 -12.31 -4.43
N GLY A 217 19.42 -13.49 -4.94
CA GLY A 217 18.53 -14.44 -5.60
C GLY A 217 17.44 -15.00 -4.65
N ILE A 218 17.80 -15.36 -3.42
CA ILE A 218 16.82 -15.77 -2.40
C ILE A 218 15.83 -14.64 -2.13
N LEU A 219 16.30 -13.39 -2.01
CA LEU A 219 15.44 -12.23 -1.83
C LEU A 219 14.55 -11.96 -3.06
N LEU A 220 15.05 -12.18 -4.27
CA LEU A 220 14.24 -12.14 -5.49
C LEU A 220 13.11 -13.16 -5.42
N GLY A 221 13.41 -14.41 -5.08
CA GLY A 221 12.39 -15.46 -4.93
C GLY A 221 11.34 -15.10 -3.89
N ALA A 222 11.75 -14.58 -2.73
CA ALA A 222 10.83 -14.08 -1.71
C ALA A 222 9.96 -12.91 -2.24
N ALA A 223 10.52 -12.00 -3.02
CA ALA A 223 9.78 -10.91 -3.64
C ALA A 223 8.76 -11.43 -4.67
N LEU A 224 9.15 -12.37 -5.54
CA LEU A 224 8.25 -13.04 -6.50
C LEU A 224 7.12 -13.79 -5.78
N LEU A 225 7.41 -14.44 -4.65
CA LEU A 225 6.42 -15.11 -3.80
C LEU A 225 5.47 -14.14 -3.08
N THR A 226 5.70 -12.84 -3.15
CA THR A 226 4.83 -11.83 -2.53
C THR A 226 3.86 -11.23 -3.55
N LYS A 227 4.35 -10.75 -4.68
CA LYS A 227 3.49 -10.11 -5.70
C LYS A 227 4.17 -10.02 -7.07
N MET A 228 3.36 -10.03 -8.15
CA MET A 228 3.80 -9.98 -9.54
C MET A 228 4.77 -8.82 -9.86
N GLN A 229 4.63 -7.66 -9.22
CA GLN A 229 5.51 -6.50 -9.48
C GLN A 229 7.00 -6.80 -9.27
N ALA A 230 7.34 -7.83 -8.47
CA ALA A 230 8.73 -8.25 -8.27
C ALA A 230 9.43 -8.75 -9.55
N ILE A 231 8.66 -9.06 -10.61
CA ILE A 231 9.21 -9.42 -11.93
C ILE A 231 10.06 -8.29 -12.55
N LEU A 232 9.93 -7.06 -12.05
CA LEU A 232 10.77 -5.94 -12.47
C LEU A 232 12.19 -5.97 -11.88
N LEU A 233 12.43 -6.75 -10.82
CA LEU A 233 13.76 -6.82 -10.19
C LEU A 233 14.84 -7.43 -11.12
N PRO A 234 14.58 -8.54 -11.84
CA PRO A 234 15.57 -9.09 -12.76
C PRO A 234 16.00 -8.12 -13.86
N PRO A 235 15.13 -7.47 -14.64
CA PRO A 235 15.56 -6.50 -15.64
C PRO A 235 16.23 -5.26 -15.02
N LEU A 236 15.75 -4.74 -13.89
CA LEU A 236 16.34 -3.61 -13.19
C LEU A 236 17.78 -3.91 -12.76
N ILE A 237 17.98 -5.00 -11.98
CA ILE A 237 19.28 -5.40 -11.46
C ILE A 237 20.16 -5.89 -12.59
N GLY A 238 19.60 -6.55 -13.60
CA GLY A 238 20.31 -7.04 -14.78
C GLY A 238 20.92 -5.92 -15.60
N LEU A 239 20.12 -4.94 -16.01
CA LEU A 239 20.58 -3.78 -16.77
C LEU A 239 21.60 -2.97 -15.98
N TRP A 240 21.34 -2.74 -14.68
CA TRP A 240 22.28 -2.06 -13.80
C TRP A 240 23.63 -2.80 -13.69
N ALA A 241 23.60 -4.12 -13.49
CA ALA A 241 24.82 -4.91 -13.35
C ALA A 241 25.62 -4.99 -14.67
N LEU A 242 24.95 -5.18 -15.81
CA LEU A 242 25.58 -5.17 -17.12
C LEU A 242 26.18 -3.81 -17.45
N TRP A 243 25.53 -2.72 -17.07
CA TRP A 243 26.05 -1.36 -17.23
C TRP A 243 27.37 -1.14 -16.50
N HIS A 244 27.47 -1.59 -15.24
CA HIS A 244 28.64 -1.33 -14.40
C HIS A 244 29.75 -2.39 -14.53
N TRP A 245 29.42 -3.67 -14.73
CA TRP A 245 30.41 -4.77 -14.75
C TRP A 245 30.50 -5.51 -16.09
N ARG A 246 29.62 -5.15 -17.04
CA ARG A 246 29.59 -5.74 -18.39
C ARG A 246 29.57 -7.27 -18.35
N GLY A 247 30.36 -7.97 -19.16
CA GLY A 247 30.41 -9.44 -19.18
C GLY A 247 30.76 -10.11 -17.85
N ARG A 248 31.40 -9.39 -16.92
CA ARG A 248 31.70 -9.93 -15.57
C ARG A 248 30.46 -10.11 -14.71
N ALA A 249 29.32 -9.48 -15.06
CA ALA A 249 28.05 -9.63 -14.36
C ALA A 249 27.26 -10.87 -14.80
N ILE A 250 27.56 -11.49 -15.95
CA ILE A 250 26.73 -12.55 -16.55
C ILE A 250 26.56 -13.74 -15.59
N ARG A 251 27.65 -14.28 -15.04
CA ARG A 251 27.58 -15.41 -14.11
C ARG A 251 26.84 -15.08 -12.81
N PRO A 252 27.13 -13.98 -12.10
CA PRO A 252 26.31 -13.57 -10.94
C PRO A 252 24.84 -13.35 -11.28
N LEU A 253 24.50 -12.79 -12.44
CA LEU A 253 23.12 -12.61 -12.88
C LEU A 253 22.43 -13.94 -13.14
N ALA A 254 23.10 -14.91 -13.78
CA ALA A 254 22.57 -16.23 -13.98
C ALA A 254 22.26 -16.92 -12.63
N ILE A 255 23.19 -16.84 -11.66
CA ILE A 255 22.97 -17.36 -10.30
C ILE A 255 21.79 -16.66 -9.63
N PHE A 256 21.73 -15.34 -9.68
CA PHE A 256 20.66 -14.51 -9.10
C PHE A 256 19.28 -14.92 -9.63
N VAL A 257 19.12 -15.02 -10.95
CA VAL A 257 17.86 -15.39 -11.58
C VAL A 257 17.51 -16.85 -11.28
N SER A 258 18.47 -17.79 -11.45
CA SER A 258 18.22 -19.22 -11.21
C SER A 258 17.80 -19.52 -9.76
N VAL A 259 18.50 -18.92 -8.79
CA VAL A 259 18.14 -19.05 -7.36
C VAL A 259 16.78 -18.41 -7.09
N GLY A 260 16.49 -17.25 -7.66
CA GLY A 260 15.20 -16.58 -7.50
C GLY A 260 14.04 -17.42 -8.05
N CYS A 261 14.19 -17.99 -9.25
CA CYS A 261 13.21 -18.91 -9.84
C CYS A 261 13.05 -20.18 -9.00
N LEU A 262 14.15 -20.76 -8.53
CA LEU A 262 14.10 -21.96 -7.68
C LEU A 262 13.32 -21.70 -6.38
N VAL A 263 13.61 -20.59 -5.68
CA VAL A 263 12.90 -20.20 -4.46
C VAL A 263 11.43 -19.92 -4.74
N PHE A 264 11.12 -19.25 -5.85
CA PHE A 264 9.73 -18.98 -6.26
C PHE A 264 8.94 -20.26 -6.48
N VAL A 265 9.47 -21.21 -7.26
CA VAL A 265 8.80 -22.48 -7.54
C VAL A 265 8.71 -23.32 -6.27
N ALA A 266 9.81 -23.44 -5.50
CA ALA A 266 9.83 -24.23 -4.27
C ALA A 266 8.89 -23.68 -3.19
N GLY A 267 8.69 -22.37 -3.15
CA GLY A 267 7.82 -21.70 -2.17
C GLY A 267 6.34 -21.64 -2.55
N TRP A 268 5.93 -22.15 -3.70
CA TRP A 268 4.54 -22.13 -4.15
C TRP A 268 4.02 -23.51 -4.58
N PRO A 269 3.49 -24.31 -3.66
CA PRO A 269 3.06 -25.68 -3.92
C PRO A 269 2.01 -25.84 -5.03
N TRP A 270 1.16 -24.85 -5.24
CA TRP A 270 0.21 -24.85 -6.36
C TRP A 270 0.90 -25.02 -7.72
N LEU A 271 2.08 -24.46 -7.91
CA LEU A 271 2.86 -24.64 -9.16
C LEU A 271 3.34 -26.08 -9.36
N TRP A 272 3.43 -26.91 -8.30
CA TRP A 272 3.95 -28.27 -8.41
C TRP A 272 2.93 -29.24 -9.04
N LEU A 273 1.62 -28.91 -8.95
CA LEU A 273 0.54 -29.73 -9.52
C LEU A 273 0.62 -29.81 -11.05
N ASP A 274 0.80 -28.67 -11.71
CA ASP A 274 1.01 -28.55 -13.16
C ASP A 274 1.88 -27.33 -13.44
N PHE A 275 3.21 -27.48 -13.34
CA PHE A 275 4.12 -26.35 -13.43
C PHE A 275 3.94 -25.50 -14.71
N PRO A 276 3.88 -26.07 -15.93
CA PRO A 276 3.70 -25.25 -17.14
C PRO A 276 2.33 -24.58 -17.19
N GLY A 277 1.26 -25.34 -16.93
CA GLY A 277 -0.13 -24.86 -17.01
C GLY A 277 -0.42 -23.80 -15.96
N HIS A 278 -0.09 -24.05 -14.70
CA HIS A 278 -0.33 -23.10 -13.61
C HIS A 278 0.51 -21.82 -13.73
N LEU A 279 1.73 -21.93 -14.25
CA LEU A 279 2.53 -20.72 -14.49
C LEU A 279 1.90 -19.84 -15.59
N ILE A 280 1.44 -20.45 -16.69
CA ILE A 280 0.72 -19.76 -17.77
C ILE A 280 -0.59 -19.17 -17.23
N ASP A 281 -1.35 -19.93 -16.42
CA ASP A 281 -2.59 -19.46 -15.81
C ASP A 281 -2.36 -18.24 -14.90
N TYR A 282 -1.33 -18.28 -14.06
CA TYR A 282 -0.96 -17.14 -13.21
C TYR A 282 -0.68 -15.87 -14.01
N PHE A 283 0.09 -15.98 -15.10
CA PHE A 283 0.36 -14.84 -15.97
C PHE A 283 -0.89 -14.38 -16.73
N SER A 284 -1.72 -15.31 -17.20
CA SER A 284 -2.95 -14.99 -17.92
C SER A 284 -3.99 -14.30 -17.03
N ARG A 285 -4.17 -14.77 -15.80
CA ARG A 285 -5.05 -14.12 -14.79
C ARG A 285 -4.63 -12.70 -14.50
N THR A 286 -3.33 -12.43 -14.48
CA THR A 286 -2.82 -11.07 -14.27
C THR A 286 -3.08 -10.16 -15.47
N THR A 287 -3.06 -10.69 -16.69
CA THR A 287 -3.19 -9.93 -17.93
C THR A 287 -4.61 -9.92 -18.52
N GLN A 288 -5.45 -10.94 -18.22
CA GLN A 288 -6.80 -11.13 -18.77
C GLN A 288 -7.92 -10.95 -17.74
N ARG A 289 -7.65 -10.31 -16.62
CA ARG A 289 -8.65 -10.03 -15.58
C ARG A 289 -9.77 -9.11 -16.10
N SER A 290 -10.86 -9.02 -15.32
CA SER A 290 -11.95 -8.07 -15.54
C SER A 290 -11.44 -6.66 -15.73
N MET A 291 -11.94 -5.96 -16.73
CA MET A 291 -11.62 -4.56 -16.98
C MET A 291 -12.07 -3.70 -15.80
N LEU A 292 -11.18 -2.84 -15.33
CA LEU A 292 -11.48 -1.84 -14.32
C LEU A 292 -11.51 -0.45 -14.96
N HIS A 293 -12.32 0.43 -14.39
CA HIS A 293 -12.35 1.81 -14.82
C HIS A 293 -11.52 2.69 -13.89
N VAL A 294 -10.88 3.68 -14.47
CA VAL A 294 -10.01 4.65 -13.80
C VAL A 294 -10.52 6.06 -14.10
N TRP A 295 -10.71 6.86 -13.05
CA TRP A 295 -11.04 8.26 -13.22
C TRP A 295 -9.77 9.08 -13.32
N TYR A 296 -9.58 9.74 -14.47
CA TYR A 296 -8.39 10.54 -14.70
C TYR A 296 -8.69 11.73 -15.60
N LEU A 297 -8.29 12.94 -15.18
CA LEU A 297 -8.51 14.22 -15.86
C LEU A 297 -9.99 14.42 -16.27
N GLY A 298 -10.91 14.05 -15.38
CA GLY A 298 -12.35 14.24 -15.59
C GLY A 298 -13.02 13.22 -16.50
N SER A 299 -12.33 12.13 -16.86
CA SER A 299 -12.84 11.08 -17.72
C SER A 299 -12.71 9.70 -17.07
N SER A 300 -13.70 8.83 -17.29
CA SER A 300 -13.62 7.40 -16.96
C SER A 300 -12.96 6.67 -18.12
N LEU A 301 -11.84 6.03 -17.87
CA LEU A 301 -11.01 5.32 -18.84
C LEU A 301 -10.93 3.84 -18.45
N VAL A 302 -10.82 2.96 -19.45
CA VAL A 302 -10.47 1.57 -19.20
C VAL A 302 -9.01 1.49 -18.74
N ASP A 303 -8.72 0.60 -17.83
CA ASP A 303 -7.41 0.49 -17.15
C ASP A 303 -6.20 0.24 -18.08
N ARG A 304 -6.45 -0.23 -19.34
CA ARG A 304 -5.43 -0.41 -20.39
C ARG A 304 -5.25 0.80 -21.31
N ASP A 305 -6.21 1.72 -21.28
CA ASP A 305 -6.23 2.91 -22.14
C ASP A 305 -5.82 4.18 -21.38
N VAL A 306 -5.32 4.02 -20.16
CA VAL A 306 -4.86 5.12 -19.32
C VAL A 306 -3.60 5.76 -19.94
N PRO A 307 -3.54 7.10 -20.08
CA PRO A 307 -2.41 7.78 -20.71
C PRO A 307 -1.08 7.52 -20.01
N TRP A 308 0.00 7.45 -20.78
CA TRP A 308 1.36 7.16 -20.31
C TRP A 308 1.84 8.04 -19.15
N HIS A 309 1.36 9.27 -19.07
CA HIS A 309 1.75 10.21 -18.02
C HIS A 309 1.04 9.98 -16.66
N TYR A 310 0.03 9.12 -16.59
CA TYR A 310 -0.72 8.83 -15.38
C TYR A 310 0.17 8.48 -14.17
N PRO A 311 1.10 7.50 -14.27
CA PRO A 311 1.94 7.14 -13.13
C PRO A 311 2.82 8.30 -12.66
N ILE A 312 3.34 9.09 -13.60
CA ILE A 312 4.20 10.24 -13.31
C ILE A 312 3.40 11.34 -12.61
N VAL A 313 2.23 11.69 -13.14
CA VAL A 313 1.35 12.70 -12.56
C VAL A 313 0.92 12.30 -11.15
N LEU A 314 0.49 11.06 -10.95
CA LEU A 314 0.10 10.60 -9.62
C LEU A 314 1.28 10.49 -8.65
N PHE A 315 2.45 10.02 -9.10
CA PHE A 315 3.65 9.99 -8.28
C PHE A 315 4.01 11.39 -7.77
N VAL A 316 4.06 12.38 -8.68
CA VAL A 316 4.37 13.77 -8.32
C VAL A 316 3.29 14.37 -7.43
N SER A 317 2.02 14.25 -7.80
CA SER A 317 0.90 14.91 -7.11
C SER A 317 0.61 14.35 -5.72
N THR A 318 1.01 13.11 -5.44
CA THR A 318 0.75 12.44 -4.15
C THR A 318 1.94 12.48 -3.19
N LEU A 319 3.08 13.01 -3.61
CA LEU A 319 4.20 13.26 -2.71
C LEU A 319 4.03 14.60 -1.97
N PRO A 320 4.37 14.70 -0.67
CA PRO A 320 4.49 15.98 -0.01
C PRO A 320 5.55 16.86 -0.70
N MET A 321 5.22 18.12 -0.96
CA MET A 321 6.01 19.01 -1.82
C MET A 321 7.50 19.10 -1.44
N LEU A 322 7.81 19.23 -0.15
CA LEU A 322 9.20 19.35 0.28
C LEU A 322 9.97 18.02 0.20
N ILE A 323 9.28 16.89 0.34
CA ILE A 323 9.87 15.56 0.12
C ILE A 323 10.12 15.35 -1.39
N LEU A 324 9.19 15.82 -2.23
CA LEU A 324 9.37 15.81 -3.69
C LEU A 324 10.62 16.63 -4.09
N ALA A 325 10.70 17.87 -3.62
CA ALA A 325 11.83 18.76 -3.92
C ALA A 325 13.18 18.23 -3.40
N ALA A 326 13.20 17.69 -2.16
CA ALA A 326 14.39 17.08 -1.59
C ALA A 326 14.82 15.82 -2.37
N GLY A 327 13.87 15.01 -2.85
CA GLY A 327 14.14 13.85 -3.70
C GLY A 327 14.80 14.26 -5.03
N ILE A 328 14.31 15.32 -5.68
CA ILE A 328 14.93 15.88 -6.89
C ILE A 328 16.36 16.35 -6.60
N LEU A 329 16.58 17.10 -5.51
CA LEU A 329 17.90 17.55 -5.10
C LEU A 329 18.84 16.38 -4.82
N GLY A 330 18.38 15.32 -4.15
CA GLY A 330 19.16 14.10 -3.92
C GLY A 330 19.47 13.34 -5.20
N ALA A 331 18.54 13.34 -6.15
CA ALA A 331 18.71 12.69 -7.45
C ALA A 331 19.76 13.38 -8.33
N VAL A 332 19.89 14.71 -8.29
CA VAL A 332 20.82 15.47 -9.12
C VAL A 332 22.14 15.81 -8.43
N SER A 333 22.24 15.68 -7.10
CA SER A 333 23.44 16.05 -6.34
C SER A 333 24.56 15.04 -6.51
N GLU A 334 25.77 15.49 -6.81
CA GLU A 334 26.99 14.69 -6.66
C GLU A 334 27.30 14.57 -5.16
N THR A 335 27.13 13.38 -4.59
CA THR A 335 27.48 13.10 -3.19
C THR A 335 28.79 12.32 -3.16
N GLN A 336 29.82 12.91 -2.55
CA GLN A 336 30.99 12.14 -2.14
C GLN A 336 30.58 11.24 -0.97
N THR A 337 30.65 9.94 -1.14
CA THR A 337 30.49 8.96 -0.07
C THR A 337 31.80 8.83 0.69
N LYS A 338 31.77 8.55 2.01
CA LYS A 338 32.97 8.20 2.79
C LYS A 338 33.75 7.02 2.19
N SER A 339 33.07 6.16 1.43
CA SER A 339 33.66 4.99 0.77
C SER A 339 34.35 5.34 -0.55
N ASP A 340 33.99 6.47 -1.17
CA ASP A 340 34.61 6.85 -2.47
C ASP A 340 36.01 7.42 -2.28
N SER A 341 36.38 7.90 -1.08
CA SER A 341 37.77 8.31 -0.76
C SER A 341 38.74 7.12 -0.73
N ASP A 342 38.31 5.93 -0.35
CA ASP A 342 39.14 4.73 -0.31
C ASP A 342 39.12 3.98 -1.66
N ALA A 343 38.08 4.20 -2.50
CA ALA A 343 37.97 3.61 -3.84
C ALA A 343 38.55 4.50 -4.96
N ALA A 344 38.92 5.74 -4.66
CA ALA A 344 39.47 6.69 -5.64
C ALA A 344 40.81 6.24 -6.25
N HIS A 345 41.44 5.19 -5.71
CA HIS A 345 42.65 4.60 -6.29
C HIS A 345 42.43 3.53 -7.36
N THR A 346 41.16 3.13 -7.61
CA THR A 346 40.85 2.15 -8.66
C THR A 346 39.54 2.50 -9.30
N ASN A 347 39.55 3.20 -10.43
CA ASN A 347 38.58 3.05 -11.51
C ASN A 347 37.86 4.31 -12.01
N ASP A 348 37.81 4.37 -13.27
CA ASP A 348 37.04 4.97 -14.36
C ASP A 348 35.51 5.24 -14.10
N TYR A 349 35.06 5.36 -12.85
CA TYR A 349 33.65 5.65 -12.51
C TYR A 349 33.24 7.14 -12.72
N GLY A 350 34.18 7.98 -13.09
CA GLY A 350 33.95 9.43 -13.24
C GLY A 350 32.88 9.82 -14.28
N ARG A 351 32.59 8.93 -15.25
CA ARG A 351 31.58 9.18 -16.30
C ARG A 351 30.24 8.51 -16.08
N LEU A 352 30.11 7.50 -15.19
CA LEU A 352 28.94 6.63 -15.09
C LEU A 352 28.12 6.85 -13.80
N GLY A 353 28.59 7.68 -12.87
CA GLY A 353 27.99 7.87 -11.54
C GLY A 353 28.18 6.66 -10.61
N SER A 354 27.91 6.85 -9.30
CA SER A 354 28.00 5.78 -8.30
C SER A 354 27.02 4.63 -8.61
N PRO A 355 27.48 3.35 -8.62
CA PRO A 355 26.60 2.20 -8.86
C PRO A 355 25.39 2.15 -7.91
N VAL A 356 25.56 2.54 -6.66
CA VAL A 356 24.46 2.57 -5.69
C VAL A 356 23.40 3.59 -6.09
N ARG A 357 23.81 4.78 -6.49
CA ARG A 357 22.88 5.84 -6.90
C ARG A 357 22.09 5.46 -8.14
N THR A 358 22.75 4.87 -9.15
CA THR A 358 22.07 4.44 -10.39
C THR A 358 21.06 3.33 -10.12
N LEU A 359 21.32 2.40 -9.16
CA LEU A 359 20.34 1.38 -8.78
C LEU A 359 19.16 1.99 -8.02
N ILE A 360 19.40 2.91 -7.08
CA ILE A 360 18.30 3.58 -6.36
C ILE A 360 17.44 4.40 -7.33
N LEU A 361 18.04 5.17 -8.25
CA LEU A 361 17.29 5.87 -9.30
C LEU A 361 16.51 4.91 -10.19
N GLY A 362 17.14 3.80 -10.60
CA GLY A 362 16.50 2.75 -11.37
C GLY A 362 15.30 2.14 -10.63
N SER A 363 15.39 1.94 -9.32
CA SER A 363 14.28 1.40 -8.50
C SER A 363 13.07 2.34 -8.41
N VAL A 364 13.27 3.64 -8.61
CA VAL A 364 12.18 4.64 -8.74
C VAL A 364 11.63 4.66 -10.16
N LEU A 365 12.53 4.72 -11.15
CA LEU A 365 12.13 4.93 -12.54
C LEU A 365 11.53 3.68 -13.20
N ALA A 366 12.03 2.49 -12.90
CA ALA A 366 11.59 1.26 -13.56
C ALA A 366 10.07 0.99 -13.38
N PRO A 367 9.48 1.10 -12.17
CA PRO A 367 8.03 0.96 -12.03
C PRO A 367 7.26 2.07 -12.77
N LEU A 368 7.70 3.32 -12.68
CA LEU A 368 7.04 4.43 -13.36
C LEU A 368 7.07 4.26 -14.88
N VAL A 369 8.20 3.84 -15.44
CA VAL A 369 8.35 3.58 -16.88
C VAL A 369 7.48 2.40 -17.30
N LEU A 370 7.49 1.26 -16.57
CA LEU A 370 6.66 0.11 -16.93
C LEU A 370 5.19 0.50 -17.02
N PHE A 371 4.67 1.14 -15.95
CA PHE A 371 3.24 1.51 -15.90
C PHE A 371 2.87 2.72 -16.78
N SER A 372 3.87 3.33 -17.43
CA SER A 372 3.67 4.32 -18.50
C SER A 372 3.66 3.71 -19.90
N LEU A 373 3.94 2.41 -20.05
CA LEU A 373 3.93 1.78 -21.36
C LEU A 373 2.49 1.57 -21.86
N PRO A 374 2.22 1.76 -23.16
CA PRO A 374 0.89 1.52 -23.73
C PRO A 374 0.41 0.07 -23.50
N GLY A 375 -0.85 -0.10 -23.15
CA GLY A 375 -1.46 -1.41 -22.94
C GLY A 375 -1.11 -2.08 -21.59
N VAL A 376 -0.23 -1.49 -20.79
CA VAL A 376 0.03 -1.95 -19.42
C VAL A 376 -1.09 -1.46 -18.52
N THR A 377 -1.75 -2.39 -17.87
CA THR A 377 -2.89 -2.12 -17.00
C THR A 377 -2.50 -1.27 -15.78
N VAL A 378 -3.19 -0.15 -15.57
CA VAL A 378 -2.98 0.75 -14.42
C VAL A 378 -4.33 1.14 -13.80
N TYR A 379 -4.46 1.04 -12.47
CA TYR A 379 -5.69 1.34 -11.73
C TYR A 379 -5.40 1.63 -10.25
N ASP A 380 -6.40 2.15 -9.53
CA ASP A 380 -6.37 2.41 -8.09
C ASP A 380 -5.19 3.30 -7.65
N GLY A 381 -5.07 4.46 -8.26
CA GLY A 381 -4.11 5.49 -7.87
C GLY A 381 -2.65 5.05 -8.01
N VAL A 382 -1.87 5.18 -6.94
CA VAL A 382 -0.42 4.86 -6.93
C VAL A 382 -0.11 3.41 -6.61
N ARG A 383 -1.11 2.60 -6.35
CA ARG A 383 -1.02 1.25 -5.80
C ARG A 383 -0.01 0.35 -6.53
N LEU A 384 -0.06 0.32 -7.87
CA LEU A 384 0.76 -0.60 -8.66
C LEU A 384 2.24 -0.21 -8.72
N PHE A 385 2.56 1.07 -8.60
CA PHE A 385 3.93 1.60 -8.60
C PHE A 385 4.37 2.14 -7.23
N LEU A 386 3.71 1.70 -6.15
CA LEU A 386 4.04 2.08 -4.78
C LEU A 386 5.49 1.69 -4.40
N ILE A 387 6.04 0.66 -5.05
CA ILE A 387 7.43 0.21 -4.90
C ILE A 387 8.49 1.25 -5.33
N ALA A 388 8.11 2.33 -6.02
CA ALA A 388 9.01 3.44 -6.36
C ALA A 388 9.31 4.36 -5.16
N PHE A 389 8.39 4.48 -4.21
CA PHE A 389 8.45 5.48 -3.15
C PHE A 389 9.56 5.25 -2.10
N PRO A 390 9.92 4.02 -1.68
CA PRO A 390 11.06 3.82 -0.78
C PRO A 390 12.39 4.30 -1.38
N GLY A 391 12.62 4.07 -2.68
CA GLY A 391 13.77 4.63 -3.40
C GLY A 391 13.76 6.16 -3.38
N TRP A 392 12.60 6.78 -3.58
CA TRP A 392 12.45 8.23 -3.49
C TRP A 392 12.73 8.77 -2.10
N ALA A 393 12.31 8.07 -1.03
CA ALA A 393 12.62 8.46 0.34
C ALA A 393 14.12 8.47 0.63
N ILE A 394 14.89 7.52 0.06
CA ILE A 394 16.36 7.52 0.14
C ILE A 394 16.92 8.79 -0.55
N LEU A 395 16.49 9.10 -1.77
CA LEU A 395 16.91 10.31 -2.48
C LEU A 395 16.54 11.58 -1.71
N ALA A 396 15.35 11.65 -1.13
CA ALA A 396 14.93 12.78 -0.28
C ALA A 396 15.84 12.90 0.95
N GLY A 397 16.19 11.80 1.60
CA GLY A 397 17.14 11.80 2.72
C GLY A 397 18.52 12.37 2.34
N ILE A 398 19.03 12.00 1.17
CA ILE A 398 20.28 12.56 0.61
C ILE A 398 20.11 14.06 0.33
N GLY A 399 19.01 14.48 -0.27
CA GLY A 399 18.71 15.88 -0.55
C GLY A 399 18.65 16.74 0.71
N PHE A 400 17.93 16.29 1.75
CA PHE A 400 17.88 16.99 3.04
C PHE A 400 19.27 17.07 3.71
N ALA A 401 20.09 16.01 3.64
CA ALA A 401 21.44 16.06 4.16
C ALA A 401 22.33 17.05 3.39
N ASN A 402 22.12 17.20 2.09
CA ASN A 402 22.84 18.20 1.27
C ASN A 402 22.43 19.62 1.65
N ILE A 403 21.14 19.88 1.88
CA ILE A 403 20.64 21.15 2.39
C ILE A 403 21.25 21.44 3.77
N TYR A 404 21.20 20.47 4.68
CA TYR A 404 21.79 20.59 6.00
C TYR A 404 23.27 20.98 5.95
N ARG A 405 24.07 20.28 5.15
CA ARG A 405 25.51 20.56 5.00
C ARG A 405 25.81 21.96 4.46
N ARG A 406 25.01 22.48 3.55
CA ARG A 406 25.15 23.85 3.02
C ARG A 406 24.80 24.92 4.06
N LEU A 407 23.96 24.58 5.01
CA LEU A 407 23.54 25.48 6.10
C LEU A 407 24.44 25.37 7.34
N THR A 408 25.43 24.46 7.38
CA THR A 408 26.23 24.12 8.57
C THR A 408 27.09 25.26 9.13
N ALA A 409 27.34 26.36 8.42
CA ALA A 409 27.92 27.57 9.02
C ALA A 409 27.08 28.08 10.21
N LYS A 410 25.80 27.64 10.35
CA LYS A 410 24.86 27.92 11.45
C LYS A 410 24.11 26.64 11.86
N SER A 411 24.82 25.64 12.39
CA SER A 411 24.33 24.27 12.64
C SER A 411 23.00 24.21 13.42
N ARG A 412 22.78 25.06 14.43
CA ARG A 412 21.52 25.11 15.20
C ARG A 412 20.35 25.59 14.32
N LEU A 413 20.56 26.60 13.49
CA LEU A 413 19.51 27.10 12.58
C LEU A 413 19.14 26.05 11.54
N ALA A 414 20.12 25.32 10.98
CA ALA A 414 19.87 24.24 10.02
C ALA A 414 19.02 23.11 10.66
N ALA A 415 19.32 22.72 11.89
CA ALA A 415 18.54 21.73 12.61
C ALA A 415 17.10 22.21 12.86
N ILE A 416 16.91 23.45 13.28
CA ILE A 416 15.58 24.06 13.49
C ILE A 416 14.79 24.06 12.16
N ILE A 417 15.39 24.54 11.07
CA ILE A 417 14.71 24.57 9.75
C ILE A 417 14.26 23.17 9.34
N LEU A 418 15.14 22.16 9.42
CA LEU A 418 14.76 20.78 9.07
C LEU A 418 13.66 20.24 9.98
N THR A 419 13.72 20.51 11.29
CA THR A 419 12.64 20.11 12.20
C THR A 419 11.31 20.74 11.79
N LEU A 420 11.28 22.04 11.53
CA LEU A 420 10.08 22.74 11.09
C LEU A 420 9.55 22.17 9.76
N VAL A 421 10.44 21.83 8.83
CA VAL A 421 10.07 21.18 7.56
C VAL A 421 9.37 19.85 7.82
N PHE A 422 9.92 18.98 8.67
CA PHE A 422 9.30 17.69 8.96
C PHE A 422 8.02 17.84 9.77
N VAL A 423 7.95 18.78 10.71
CA VAL A 423 6.70 19.13 11.42
C VAL A 423 5.63 19.60 10.42
N ALA A 424 5.96 20.48 9.48
CA ALA A 424 5.02 20.91 8.46
C ALA A 424 4.55 19.77 7.54
N GLN A 425 5.45 18.83 7.18
CA GLN A 425 5.08 17.67 6.37
C GLN A 425 4.20 16.67 7.15
N SER A 426 4.34 16.58 8.48
CA SER A 426 3.50 15.71 9.31
C SER A 426 2.02 16.14 9.32
N ALA A 427 1.73 17.40 9.00
CA ALA A 427 0.35 17.89 8.88
C ALA A 427 -0.50 17.04 7.91
N GLY A 428 0.10 16.47 6.86
CA GLY A 428 -0.57 15.57 5.94
C GLY A 428 -1.15 14.33 6.62
N LEU A 429 -0.46 13.77 7.62
CA LEU A 429 -0.94 12.61 8.36
C LEU A 429 -2.15 12.95 9.24
N PHE A 430 -2.12 14.09 9.94
CA PHE A 430 -3.21 14.51 10.81
C PHE A 430 -4.43 15.01 10.05
N LEU A 431 -4.22 15.80 9.00
CA LEU A 431 -5.30 16.43 8.25
C LEU A 431 -6.10 15.45 7.36
N TYR A 432 -5.51 14.31 7.01
CA TYR A 432 -6.15 13.29 6.18
C TYR A 432 -6.53 12.02 6.95
N HIS A 433 -6.32 12.00 8.27
CA HIS A 433 -6.79 10.90 9.11
C HIS A 433 -8.33 10.75 9.02
N PRO A 434 -8.86 9.54 8.84
CA PRO A 434 -8.19 8.26 8.54
C PRO A 434 -8.04 7.97 7.03
N HIS A 435 -8.29 8.94 6.14
CA HIS A 435 -8.36 8.79 4.67
C HIS A 435 -7.06 9.19 3.97
N TRP A 436 -5.93 8.62 4.40
CA TRP A 436 -4.61 8.94 3.84
C TRP A 436 -4.46 8.59 2.36
N LEU A 437 -5.25 7.62 1.85
CA LEU A 437 -5.25 7.27 0.42
C LEU A 437 -5.77 8.42 -0.46
N SER A 438 -6.56 9.33 0.13
CA SER A 438 -7.07 10.53 -0.54
C SER A 438 -6.10 11.72 -0.51
N PHE A 439 -4.87 11.55 -0.01
CA PHE A 439 -3.90 12.63 0.08
C PHE A 439 -3.40 13.07 -1.30
N TYR A 440 -3.36 14.38 -1.49
CA TYR A 440 -2.66 15.07 -2.57
C TYR A 440 -1.84 16.24 -2.02
N GLY A 441 -0.68 16.49 -2.65
CA GLY A 441 0.24 17.54 -2.23
C GLY A 441 -0.32 18.96 -2.42
N VAL A 442 0.18 19.90 -1.63
CA VAL A 442 -0.27 21.31 -1.69
C VAL A 442 0.05 21.98 -3.03
N HIS A 443 1.06 21.49 -3.73
CA HIS A 443 1.46 22.01 -5.06
C HIS A 443 0.44 21.72 -6.18
N VAL A 444 -0.50 20.80 -5.94
CA VAL A 444 -1.66 20.55 -6.80
C VAL A 444 -2.97 21.04 -6.16
N GLY A 445 -2.90 21.87 -5.12
CA GLY A 445 -4.08 22.39 -4.40
C GLY A 445 -4.68 21.41 -3.39
N GLY A 446 -3.94 20.37 -2.98
CA GLY A 446 -4.43 19.32 -2.09
C GLY A 446 -5.57 18.51 -2.71
N LEU A 447 -6.45 17.93 -1.89
CA LEU A 447 -7.54 17.08 -2.37
C LEU A 447 -8.57 17.84 -3.23
N ARG A 448 -8.89 19.09 -2.87
CA ARG A 448 -9.79 19.94 -3.68
C ARG A 448 -9.20 20.27 -5.04
N GLY A 449 -7.89 20.57 -5.10
CA GLY A 449 -7.21 20.83 -6.36
C GLY A 449 -7.18 19.57 -7.23
N ALA A 450 -6.93 18.40 -6.65
CA ALA A 450 -6.97 17.13 -7.34
C ALA A 450 -8.38 16.83 -7.91
N GLU A 451 -9.43 17.05 -7.12
CA GLU A 451 -10.83 16.92 -7.57
C GLU A 451 -11.13 17.86 -8.74
N ALA A 452 -10.73 19.13 -8.63
CA ALA A 452 -10.91 20.14 -9.69
C ALA A 452 -10.15 19.81 -10.98
N MET A 453 -9.00 19.13 -10.88
CA MET A 453 -8.24 18.60 -12.02
C MET A 453 -8.82 17.29 -12.57
N GLY A 454 -9.89 16.78 -11.98
CA GLY A 454 -10.47 15.50 -12.37
C GLY A 454 -9.62 14.29 -12.03
N LEU A 455 -8.81 14.34 -10.95
CA LEU A 455 -8.07 13.19 -10.44
C LEU A 455 -8.94 12.39 -9.46
N GLN A 456 -8.71 11.09 -9.39
CA GLN A 456 -9.45 10.18 -8.52
C GLN A 456 -9.19 10.48 -7.04
N THR A 457 -10.23 10.80 -6.28
CA THR A 457 -10.13 11.25 -4.88
C THR A 457 -10.13 10.11 -3.88
N THR A 458 -10.74 8.96 -4.22
CA THR A 458 -10.76 7.73 -3.42
C THR A 458 -10.95 6.52 -4.34
N TYR A 459 -10.50 5.31 -3.95
CA TYR A 459 -10.54 4.15 -4.86
C TYR A 459 -10.78 2.78 -4.21
N TRP A 460 -10.66 2.64 -2.89
CA TRP A 460 -10.65 1.32 -2.25
C TRP A 460 -11.69 1.11 -1.16
N SER A 461 -12.75 1.89 -1.12
CA SER A 461 -13.79 1.91 -0.07
C SER A 461 -13.27 2.20 1.36
N ASP A 462 -12.03 2.69 1.50
CA ASP A 462 -11.44 3.11 2.77
C ASP A 462 -12.22 4.23 3.48
N SER A 463 -13.09 4.92 2.76
CA SER A 463 -13.99 5.94 3.29
C SER A 463 -15.19 5.38 4.08
N PHE A 464 -15.45 4.08 4.01
CA PHE A 464 -16.42 3.40 4.88
C PHE A 464 -15.81 3.09 6.25
N SER A 465 -15.21 4.13 6.84
CA SER A 465 -14.59 4.08 8.16
C SER A 465 -15.65 4.09 9.28
N ARG A 466 -15.19 3.86 10.51
CA ARG A 466 -16.06 3.85 11.69
C ARG A 466 -16.96 5.09 11.80
N SER A 467 -16.43 6.28 11.51
CA SER A 467 -17.21 7.52 11.55
C SER A 467 -18.35 7.53 10.54
N PHE A 468 -18.14 7.04 9.31
CA PHE A 468 -19.21 6.93 8.32
C PHE A 468 -20.22 5.84 8.68
N LEU A 469 -19.76 4.68 9.20
CA LEU A 469 -20.66 3.62 9.70
C LEU A 469 -21.51 4.10 10.90
N ALA A 470 -20.93 4.91 11.79
CA ALA A 470 -21.67 5.54 12.88
C ALA A 470 -22.74 6.53 12.36
N GLU A 471 -22.45 7.23 11.26
CA GLU A 471 -23.45 8.10 10.62
C GLU A 471 -24.61 7.29 10.02
N ILE A 472 -24.33 6.14 9.40
CA ILE A 472 -25.38 5.22 8.93
C ILE A 472 -26.27 4.81 10.10
N VAL A 473 -25.68 4.35 11.19
CA VAL A 473 -26.41 3.90 12.39
C VAL A 473 -27.21 5.02 13.05
N ARG A 474 -26.72 6.26 13.00
CA ARG A 474 -27.41 7.45 13.54
C ARG A 474 -28.66 7.80 12.73
N VAL A 475 -28.62 7.61 11.41
CA VAL A 475 -29.68 8.02 10.47
C VAL A 475 -30.65 6.91 10.18
N ALA A 476 -30.16 5.69 9.96
CA ALA A 476 -31.00 4.53 9.64
C ALA A 476 -31.57 3.91 10.91
N PRO A 477 -32.91 3.71 11.00
CA PRO A 477 -33.53 3.01 12.11
C PRO A 477 -32.97 1.60 12.31
N LYS A 478 -33.04 1.09 13.54
CA LYS A 478 -32.64 -0.27 13.87
C LYS A 478 -33.36 -1.29 12.97
N GLY A 479 -32.64 -2.24 12.41
CA GLY A 479 -33.17 -3.26 11.51
C GLY A 479 -33.30 -2.84 10.04
N SER A 480 -32.92 -1.59 9.69
CA SER A 480 -32.93 -1.11 8.30
C SER A 480 -32.00 -1.91 7.38
N THR A 481 -32.35 -1.90 6.09
CA THR A 481 -31.50 -2.43 5.03
C THR A 481 -30.78 -1.29 4.31
N VAL A 482 -29.44 -1.35 4.26
CA VAL A 482 -28.58 -0.39 3.59
C VAL A 482 -27.92 -1.06 2.38
N GLU A 483 -28.22 -0.55 1.20
CA GLU A 483 -27.55 -0.95 -0.04
C GLU A 483 -26.24 -0.20 -0.20
N ILE A 484 -25.23 -0.85 -0.79
CA ILE A 484 -23.90 -0.25 -1.03
C ILE A 484 -23.60 -0.21 -2.52
N THR A 485 -23.07 0.91 -3.00
CA THR A 485 -22.62 1.10 -4.37
C THR A 485 -21.37 2.00 -4.44
N PRO A 486 -20.46 1.81 -5.41
CA PRO A 486 -20.30 0.63 -6.26
C PRO A 486 -19.80 -0.57 -5.46
N VAL A 487 -20.21 -1.76 -5.86
CA VAL A 487 -19.76 -3.02 -5.26
C VAL A 487 -19.00 -3.81 -6.32
N MET A 488 -17.77 -4.13 -6.01
CA MET A 488 -16.90 -4.86 -6.96
C MET A 488 -17.04 -6.38 -6.83
N HIS A 489 -17.37 -6.87 -5.62
CA HIS A 489 -17.54 -8.31 -5.36
C HIS A 489 -18.53 -8.56 -4.22
N PRO A 490 -19.32 -9.65 -4.28
CA PRO A 490 -20.31 -10.01 -3.25
C PRO A 490 -19.75 -10.12 -1.83
N SER A 491 -18.53 -10.60 -1.64
CA SER A 491 -17.94 -10.71 -0.30
C SER A 491 -17.71 -9.37 0.39
N GLN A 492 -17.67 -8.26 -0.34
CA GLN A 492 -17.29 -6.95 0.22
C GLN A 492 -18.28 -6.48 1.33
N TRP A 493 -19.56 -6.47 1.05
CA TRP A 493 -20.55 -6.02 2.05
C TRP A 493 -20.78 -7.07 3.13
N THR A 494 -20.69 -8.36 2.79
CA THR A 494 -20.80 -9.45 3.78
C THR A 494 -19.71 -9.33 4.83
N GLU A 495 -18.46 -9.11 4.39
CA GLU A 495 -17.33 -8.94 5.30
C GLU A 495 -17.41 -7.63 6.08
N LEU A 496 -17.81 -6.53 5.44
CA LEU A 496 -18.03 -5.25 6.12
C LEU A 496 -19.04 -5.41 7.26
N HIS A 497 -20.17 -6.07 7.00
CA HIS A 497 -21.19 -6.33 8.02
C HIS A 497 -20.66 -7.25 9.12
N ARG A 498 -20.03 -8.39 8.74
CA ARG A 498 -19.52 -9.39 9.68
C ARG A 498 -18.45 -8.82 10.61
N GLN A 499 -17.59 -7.94 10.09
CA GLN A 499 -16.49 -7.35 10.84
C GLN A 499 -16.81 -5.96 11.41
N SER A 500 -18.09 -5.56 11.44
CA SER A 500 -18.52 -4.31 12.07
C SER A 500 -19.46 -4.56 13.25
N PRO A 501 -18.95 -4.64 14.49
CA PRO A 501 -19.77 -4.72 15.69
C PRO A 501 -20.78 -3.57 15.80
N LEU A 502 -20.47 -2.42 15.22
CA LEU A 502 -21.36 -1.26 15.20
C LEU A 502 -22.63 -1.54 14.39
N LEU A 503 -22.51 -2.06 13.16
CA LEU A 503 -23.65 -2.41 12.31
C LEU A 503 -24.46 -3.56 12.90
N GLN A 504 -23.78 -4.58 13.47
CA GLN A 504 -24.42 -5.74 14.09
C GLN A 504 -25.28 -5.35 15.30
N ARG A 505 -24.77 -4.53 16.23
CA ARG A 505 -25.51 -4.07 17.41
C ARG A 505 -26.79 -3.30 17.06
N HIS A 506 -26.80 -2.64 15.90
CA HIS A 506 -27.97 -1.89 15.41
C HIS A 506 -28.77 -2.69 14.38
N GLU A 507 -28.46 -3.97 14.19
CA GLU A 507 -29.16 -4.88 13.27
C GLU A 507 -29.28 -4.32 11.85
N ILE A 508 -28.32 -3.47 11.42
CA ILE A 508 -28.30 -2.92 10.07
C ILE A 508 -27.91 -4.03 9.10
N ARG A 509 -28.77 -4.37 8.17
CA ARG A 509 -28.49 -5.32 7.11
C ARG A 509 -27.79 -4.60 5.96
N VAL A 510 -26.72 -5.18 5.45
CA VAL A 510 -25.92 -4.61 4.35
C VAL A 510 -26.01 -5.53 3.14
N GLN A 511 -26.29 -4.96 1.97
CA GLN A 511 -26.36 -5.70 0.71
C GLN A 511 -25.86 -4.86 -0.48
N ALA A 512 -25.65 -5.52 -1.62
CA ALA A 512 -25.29 -4.82 -2.85
C ALA A 512 -26.47 -4.03 -3.40
N TYR A 513 -26.21 -2.86 -3.95
CA TYR A 513 -27.14 -2.13 -4.82
C TYR A 513 -27.20 -2.84 -6.17
N ALA A 514 -28.03 -3.87 -6.26
CA ALA A 514 -28.04 -4.78 -7.41
C ALA A 514 -29.00 -4.31 -8.51
N ASP A 515 -30.15 -3.73 -8.14
CA ASP A 515 -31.16 -3.29 -9.11
C ASP A 515 -31.45 -1.78 -8.95
N PRO A 516 -30.91 -0.95 -9.86
CA PRO A 516 -31.21 0.47 -9.84
C PRO A 516 -32.66 0.84 -10.19
N VAL A 517 -33.45 -0.08 -10.72
CA VAL A 517 -34.86 0.16 -11.09
C VAL A 517 -35.81 -0.21 -9.95
N ALA A 518 -35.46 -1.24 -9.17
CA ALA A 518 -36.23 -1.70 -8.04
C ALA A 518 -35.33 -1.85 -6.80
N PRO A 519 -34.95 -0.74 -6.14
CA PRO A 519 -34.16 -0.81 -4.91
C PRO A 519 -34.95 -1.52 -3.83
N THR A 520 -34.32 -2.41 -3.09
CA THR A 520 -34.91 -3.21 -2.02
C THR A 520 -34.52 -2.69 -0.64
N GLY A 521 -33.59 -1.75 -0.57
CA GLY A 521 -33.11 -1.15 0.67
C GLY A 521 -33.75 0.19 0.98
N ASP A 522 -33.90 0.49 2.28
CA ASP A 522 -34.42 1.78 2.74
C ASP A 522 -33.42 2.92 2.53
N PHE A 523 -32.13 2.57 2.53
CA PHE A 523 -31.01 3.49 2.42
C PHE A 523 -29.99 2.99 1.40
N LEU A 524 -29.25 3.95 0.78
CA LEU A 524 -28.15 3.69 -0.13
C LEU A 524 -26.89 4.39 0.37
N ALA A 525 -25.85 3.63 0.68
CA ALA A 525 -24.52 4.12 0.99
C ALA A 525 -23.66 4.14 -0.30
N VAL A 526 -23.20 5.31 -0.67
CA VAL A 526 -22.39 5.51 -1.90
C VAL A 526 -20.94 5.78 -1.52
N PHE A 527 -20.05 4.94 -1.99
CA PHE A 527 -18.63 5.17 -2.00
C PHE A 527 -18.23 5.92 -3.28
N HIS A 528 -17.63 7.13 -3.13
CA HIS A 528 -17.41 8.03 -4.26
C HIS A 528 -16.16 7.68 -5.09
N ARG A 529 -16.08 6.44 -5.60
CA ARG A 529 -15.12 6.06 -6.63
C ARG A 529 -15.63 6.60 -7.97
N GLN A 530 -15.08 7.73 -8.40
CA GLN A 530 -15.65 8.52 -9.53
C GLN A 530 -15.78 7.72 -10.84
N ALA A 531 -14.96 6.69 -11.04
CA ALA A 531 -15.02 5.86 -12.24
C ALA A 531 -16.31 5.02 -12.33
N ASP A 532 -16.87 4.58 -11.19
CA ASP A 532 -17.95 3.59 -11.11
C ASP A 532 -19.16 4.07 -10.28
N ALA A 533 -18.99 5.11 -9.46
CA ALA A 533 -20.07 5.59 -8.61
C ALA A 533 -21.23 6.21 -9.44
N PRO A 534 -22.48 5.95 -9.06
CA PRO A 534 -23.62 6.59 -9.72
C PRO A 534 -23.57 8.10 -9.54
N SER A 535 -23.88 8.83 -10.61
CA SER A 535 -23.91 10.30 -10.54
C SER A 535 -25.05 10.80 -9.63
N ARG A 536 -24.83 11.95 -8.97
CA ARG A 536 -25.86 12.60 -8.15
C ARG A 536 -27.17 12.82 -8.92
N ARG A 537 -27.08 13.20 -10.21
CA ARG A 537 -28.26 13.38 -11.08
C ARG A 537 -29.03 12.07 -11.26
N MET A 538 -28.33 10.98 -11.49
CA MET A 538 -28.94 9.65 -11.63
C MET A 538 -29.64 9.20 -10.35
N LEU A 539 -29.04 9.40 -9.18
CA LEU A 539 -29.66 9.05 -7.91
C LEU A 539 -30.93 9.87 -7.66
N LEU A 540 -30.88 11.18 -7.86
CA LEU A 540 -32.04 12.07 -7.72
C LEU A 540 -33.18 11.70 -8.67
N SER A 541 -32.89 11.34 -9.95
CA SER A 541 -33.91 10.91 -10.92
C SER A 541 -34.57 9.58 -10.58
N ARG A 542 -33.93 8.78 -9.72
CA ARG A 542 -34.44 7.50 -9.20
C ARG A 542 -35.11 7.62 -7.84
N GLY A 543 -35.39 8.83 -7.38
CA GLY A 543 -36.07 9.07 -6.13
C GLY A 543 -35.21 9.00 -4.87
N TRP A 544 -33.88 8.87 -5.01
CA TRP A 544 -32.98 8.93 -3.89
C TRP A 544 -32.73 10.39 -3.44
N VAL A 545 -32.76 10.66 -2.15
CA VAL A 545 -32.50 11.97 -1.54
C VAL A 545 -31.28 11.85 -0.63
N PRO A 546 -30.26 12.73 -0.77
CA PRO A 546 -29.10 12.68 0.10
C PRO A 546 -29.49 13.08 1.53
N VAL A 547 -29.11 12.25 2.52
CA VAL A 547 -29.39 12.50 3.94
C VAL A 547 -28.12 12.80 4.72
N SER A 548 -26.96 12.34 4.24
CA SER A 548 -25.66 12.65 4.83
C SER A 548 -24.56 12.58 3.80
N GLU A 549 -23.55 13.46 3.94
CA GLU A 549 -22.33 13.45 3.13
C GLU A 549 -21.08 13.42 4.04
N TYR A 550 -20.27 12.41 3.88
CA TYR A 550 -19.01 12.26 4.61
C TYR A 550 -17.85 12.88 3.81
N ARG A 551 -17.28 13.94 4.37
CA ARG A 551 -16.31 14.79 3.66
C ARG A 551 -14.95 14.82 4.33
N THR A 552 -13.90 14.70 3.53
CA THR A 552 -12.51 14.96 3.95
C THR A 552 -11.97 16.16 3.19
N ARG A 553 -11.45 17.17 3.90
CA ARG A 553 -10.91 18.41 3.32
C ARG A 553 -11.87 19.12 2.34
N GLY A 554 -13.19 18.93 2.57
CA GLY A 554 -14.26 19.54 1.78
C GLY A 554 -14.65 18.77 0.52
N VAL A 555 -14.05 17.62 0.24
CA VAL A 555 -14.41 16.70 -0.84
C VAL A 555 -15.21 15.54 -0.26
N THR A 556 -16.32 15.17 -0.91
CA THR A 556 -17.17 14.07 -0.49
C THR A 556 -16.52 12.73 -0.88
N LEU A 557 -16.27 11.88 0.11
CA LEU A 557 -15.69 10.54 -0.11
C LEU A 557 -16.74 9.43 0.02
N ALA A 558 -17.78 9.64 0.84
CA ALA A 558 -18.92 8.75 0.97
C ALA A 558 -20.19 9.55 1.22
N SER A 559 -21.36 9.00 0.92
CA SER A 559 -22.65 9.64 1.19
C SER A 559 -23.73 8.60 1.46
N LEU A 560 -24.72 8.98 2.29
CA LEU A 560 -25.88 8.19 2.61
C LEU A 560 -27.12 8.85 1.98
N TRP A 561 -27.93 8.04 1.33
CA TRP A 561 -29.15 8.44 0.65
C TRP A 561 -30.34 7.67 1.20
N LYS A 562 -31.51 8.28 1.23
CA LYS A 562 -32.79 7.64 1.59
C LYS A 562 -33.71 7.64 0.37
N GLN A 563 -34.50 6.61 0.19
CA GLN A 563 -35.53 6.60 -0.83
C GLN A 563 -36.62 7.59 -0.46
N ARG A 564 -37.14 8.35 -1.44
CA ARG A 564 -38.24 9.28 -1.22
C ARG A 564 -39.48 8.46 -0.85
N ASP A 565 -40.13 8.81 0.26
CA ASP A 565 -41.41 8.22 0.64
C ASP A 565 -42.48 8.69 -0.37
N ASP A 566 -42.96 7.81 -1.24
CA ASP A 566 -44.01 8.10 -2.23
C ASP A 566 -45.40 8.42 -1.60
N ALA A 567 -45.48 8.57 -0.28
CA ALA A 567 -46.71 8.90 0.44
C ALA A 567 -47.28 10.30 0.12
N GLY A 568 -46.54 11.15 -0.61
CA GLY A 568 -46.99 12.52 -0.95
C GLY A 568 -47.60 12.70 -2.35
N GLN A 569 -47.54 11.72 -3.24
CA GLN A 569 -48.06 11.87 -4.61
C GLN A 569 -49.42 11.23 -4.89
N ARG A 570 -50.02 10.52 -3.91
CA ARG A 570 -51.39 9.95 -4.09
C ARG A 570 -52.52 10.89 -3.71
N ASP A 571 -52.29 11.99 -3.02
CA ASP A 571 -53.35 12.90 -2.56
C ASP A 571 -53.69 14.02 -3.56
N ASP A 572 -52.86 14.29 -4.58
CA ASP A 572 -53.16 15.34 -5.57
C ASP A 572 -53.88 14.86 -6.85
N ALA A 573 -54.05 13.55 -7.02
CA ALA A 573 -54.74 12.98 -8.20
C ALA A 573 -56.25 12.66 -7.93
N GLY A 574 -56.75 12.95 -6.75
CA GLY A 574 -58.08 12.54 -6.30
C GLY A 574 -59.15 13.64 -6.16
N SER A 575 -58.89 14.89 -6.58
CA SER A 575 -59.87 15.97 -6.45
C SER A 575 -60.15 16.72 -7.74
N THR A 576 -60.69 16.02 -8.73
CA THR A 576 -61.51 16.67 -9.77
C THR A 576 -62.88 15.98 -9.75
N LYS A 577 -63.68 16.39 -8.79
CA LYS A 577 -65.11 16.08 -8.81
C LYS A 577 -65.79 16.87 -9.91
N ASP A 578 -66.48 16.09 -10.76
CA ASP A 578 -67.57 16.48 -11.64
C ASP A 578 -68.33 17.72 -11.22
N THR A 579 -68.39 18.71 -12.07
CA THR A 579 -69.50 19.66 -12.16
C THR A 579 -70.06 19.57 -13.60
N LYS A 580 -70.96 18.61 -13.79
CA LYS A 580 -71.88 18.68 -14.91
C LYS A 580 -72.82 19.83 -14.66
N ARG A 581 -72.77 20.86 -15.46
CA ARG A 581 -73.91 21.81 -15.66
C ARG A 581 -74.70 21.34 -16.86
N HIS A 582 -75.98 21.03 -16.57
CA HIS A 582 -77.05 21.05 -17.55
C HIS A 582 -77.20 22.47 -18.11
N GLU A 583 -77.21 22.61 -19.41
CA GLU A 583 -77.96 23.66 -20.08
C GLU A 583 -78.63 23.05 -21.32
N THR A 584 -79.99 23.11 -21.23
CA THR A 584 -80.95 22.97 -22.32
C THR A 584 -80.93 24.23 -23.18
N LYS A 585 -80.71 24.11 -24.46
CA LYS A 585 -81.59 24.46 -25.61
C LYS A 585 -80.86 24.20 -26.90
#